data_9b69dc5daf561be34b5dfcec17c9c74c
#
_entry.id   9b69dc5daf561be34b5dfcec17c9c74c
#
_cell.length_a   1.000
_cell.length_b   1.000
_cell.length_c   1.000
_cell.angle_alpha   90.00
_cell.angle_beta   90.00
_cell.angle_gamma   90.00
#
_symmetry.space_group_name_H-M   'P 1'
#
loop_
_entity.id
_entity.type
_entity.pdbx_description
1 polymer ?
#
loop_
_entity_poly.entity_id
_entity_poly.type
_entity_poly.pdbx_seq_one_letter_code
_entity_poly.pdbx_strand_id
1 'polypeptide(L)'
;MRIFILLLFTLLLLPLNAMTHHAEADSLVAEARHYYNEYRYMDALDLLAKAVSVAEDTHNEQAYVSALLSIGNIHSIFKDYEQALHYYSQCYDRSEQIGLEVMRSRAGSNMLMCYCMMGDKAEAQRCYEMIGELNLEDSDKSRFYSFLNQGLLARVKKDLHAALFLHTQALEYAQNHEMDGHYAASQMGQIGTIEEELGNDEQALKWYLDCESFSKQGGYMSPLVTSYERLASLYRRQHNDTASMHYQRLFVQLTDSLFSEREFNSKRGQIVDYETRYNIHKISTLTRNNRALIIGISIIGLMLVVLAFLIIYIFRQNRQLVTTQRLLIEKHNELNQQLDRERRLGEYLTAEAQTNEHFEDNENSEPSADTPPLLSKQQTDLLLMSIAKVMDDSTIISDPYFSLQALATRVDSNTKYVSWAINATYGKNFKTYVNEYRIREAARRLADPQRYGNPTMATLAEQLGYKSPTSLTQAFKRIFGMTPAAYQKLVNEPHDNNQ
;
A
#
# COMPACT_ATOMS: atom_id res chain seq x y z
N MET A 1 -6.46 -24.95 0.32
CA MET A 1 -7.53 -24.88 -0.67
C MET A 1 -8.85 -24.35 -0.12
N ARG A 2 -9.41 -24.85 1.00
CA ARG A 2 -10.68 -24.33 1.59
C ARG A 2 -10.62 -22.86 2.04
N ILE A 3 -9.51 -22.40 2.61
CA ILE A 3 -9.33 -21.00 3.07
C ILE A 3 -9.21 -20.06 1.86
N PHE A 4 -8.61 -20.49 0.76
CA PHE A 4 -8.49 -19.71 -0.48
C PHE A 4 -9.85 -19.54 -1.19
N ILE A 5 -10.71 -20.56 -1.13
CA ILE A 5 -12.07 -20.53 -1.68
C ILE A 5 -12.96 -19.60 -0.84
N LEU A 6 -12.80 -19.60 0.50
CA LEU A 6 -13.55 -18.67 1.38
C LEU A 6 -13.14 -17.22 1.15
N LEU A 7 -11.84 -16.94 0.96
CA LEU A 7 -11.33 -15.60 0.61
C LEU A 7 -11.79 -15.14 -0.77
N LEU A 8 -11.86 -16.03 -1.75
CA LEU A 8 -12.39 -15.72 -3.09
C LEU A 8 -13.89 -15.44 -3.06
N PHE A 9 -14.66 -16.15 -2.22
CA PHE A 9 -16.10 -15.96 -2.06
C PHE A 9 -16.42 -14.65 -1.33
N THR A 10 -15.61 -14.24 -0.35
CA THR A 10 -15.75 -12.93 0.31
C THR A 10 -15.37 -11.78 -0.61
N LEU A 11 -14.38 -11.96 -1.49
CA LEU A 11 -13.98 -10.94 -2.48
C LEU A 11 -15.05 -10.75 -3.59
N LEU A 12 -15.80 -11.80 -3.93
CA LEU A 12 -16.87 -11.76 -4.95
C LEU A 12 -18.19 -11.19 -4.41
N LEU A 13 -18.44 -11.27 -3.09
CA LEU A 13 -19.65 -10.73 -2.46
C LEU A 13 -19.55 -9.24 -2.11
N LEU A 14 -18.34 -8.69 -1.97
CA LEU A 14 -18.12 -7.28 -1.69
C LEU A 14 -18.70 -6.32 -2.74
N PRO A 15 -18.59 -6.55 -4.08
CA PRO A 15 -19.15 -5.63 -5.06
C PRO A 15 -20.70 -5.70 -5.15
N LEU A 16 -21.32 -6.85 -4.84
CA LEU A 16 -22.79 -6.99 -4.92
C LEU A 16 -23.50 -6.20 -3.79
N ASN A 17 -22.96 -6.23 -2.58
CA ASN A 17 -23.49 -5.44 -1.46
C ASN A 17 -23.30 -3.94 -1.68
N ALA A 18 -22.17 -3.50 -2.23
CA ALA A 18 -21.93 -2.09 -2.54
C ALA A 18 -22.92 -1.56 -3.58
N MET A 19 -23.20 -2.31 -4.66
CA MET A 19 -24.17 -1.91 -5.69
C MET A 19 -25.61 -1.81 -5.16
N THR A 20 -26.04 -2.69 -4.26
CA THR A 20 -27.39 -2.63 -3.68
C THR A 20 -27.56 -1.43 -2.75
N HIS A 21 -26.54 -1.07 -1.99
CA HIS A 21 -26.59 0.09 -1.10
C HIS A 21 -26.42 1.43 -1.83
N HIS A 22 -25.71 1.50 -2.96
CA HIS A 22 -25.72 2.67 -3.82
C HIS A 22 -27.12 2.98 -4.35
N ALA A 23 -27.85 1.94 -4.83
CA ALA A 23 -29.22 2.08 -5.28
C ALA A 23 -30.17 2.52 -4.16
N GLU A 24 -29.91 2.14 -2.91
CA GLU A 24 -30.68 2.56 -1.74
C GLU A 24 -30.57 4.08 -1.50
N ALA A 25 -29.38 4.65 -1.53
CA ALA A 25 -29.17 6.09 -1.35
C ALA A 25 -29.87 6.90 -2.45
N ASP A 26 -29.73 6.47 -3.71
CA ASP A 26 -30.39 7.12 -4.85
C ASP A 26 -31.93 7.05 -4.73
N SER A 27 -32.47 5.91 -4.28
CA SER A 27 -33.90 5.74 -4.03
C SER A 27 -34.41 6.67 -2.95
N LEU A 28 -33.69 6.80 -1.83
CA LEU A 28 -34.04 7.72 -0.74
C LEU A 28 -34.07 9.17 -1.20
N VAL A 29 -33.07 9.61 -2.01
CA VAL A 29 -33.03 10.96 -2.59
C VAL A 29 -34.20 11.17 -3.56
N ALA A 30 -34.52 10.19 -4.39
CA ALA A 30 -35.63 10.27 -5.33
C ALA A 30 -36.98 10.36 -4.62
N GLU A 31 -37.21 9.56 -3.58
CA GLU A 31 -38.40 9.59 -2.77
C GLU A 31 -38.53 10.91 -1.99
N ALA A 32 -37.43 11.38 -1.40
CA ALA A 32 -37.39 12.68 -0.74
C ALA A 32 -37.74 13.84 -1.69
N ARG A 33 -37.26 13.76 -2.95
CA ARG A 33 -37.63 14.74 -3.98
C ARG A 33 -39.14 14.73 -4.30
N HIS A 34 -39.75 13.56 -4.31
CA HIS A 34 -41.19 13.46 -4.48
C HIS A 34 -41.91 14.20 -3.36
N TYR A 35 -41.60 13.92 -2.08
CA TYR A 35 -42.18 14.64 -0.93
C TYR A 35 -41.89 16.13 -0.96
N TYR A 36 -40.66 16.54 -1.34
CA TYR A 36 -40.31 17.95 -1.51
C TYR A 36 -41.20 18.67 -2.52
N ASN A 37 -41.48 18.03 -3.65
CA ASN A 37 -42.36 18.57 -4.68
C ASN A 37 -43.81 18.62 -4.26
N GLU A 38 -44.25 17.76 -3.33
CA GLU A 38 -45.55 17.79 -2.68
C GLU A 38 -45.63 18.77 -1.50
N TYR A 39 -44.56 19.55 -1.24
CA TYR A 39 -44.42 20.47 -0.11
C TYR A 39 -44.41 19.79 1.26
N ARG A 40 -44.22 18.48 1.31
CA ARG A 40 -44.09 17.66 2.53
C ARG A 40 -42.62 17.69 3.00
N TYR A 41 -42.17 18.87 3.39
CA TYR A 41 -40.73 19.11 3.67
C TYR A 41 -40.22 18.27 4.84
N MET A 42 -41.03 17.97 5.83
CA MET A 42 -40.61 17.17 7.01
C MET A 42 -40.41 15.71 6.66
N ASP A 43 -41.24 15.13 5.81
CA ASP A 43 -41.08 13.77 5.31
C ASP A 43 -39.84 13.68 4.40
N ALA A 44 -39.64 14.69 3.55
CA ALA A 44 -38.44 14.81 2.71
C ALA A 44 -37.18 14.88 3.57
N LEU A 45 -37.17 15.67 4.64
CA LEU A 45 -36.03 15.89 5.51
C LEU A 45 -35.59 14.62 6.23
N ASP A 46 -36.55 13.80 6.71
CA ASP A 46 -36.26 12.49 7.33
C ASP A 46 -35.56 11.53 6.35
N LEU A 47 -36.03 11.47 5.10
CA LEU A 47 -35.44 10.63 4.07
C LEU A 47 -34.06 11.13 3.64
N LEU A 48 -33.88 12.45 3.52
CA LEU A 48 -32.61 13.05 3.16
C LEU A 48 -31.54 12.81 4.22
N ALA A 49 -31.90 12.92 5.51
CA ALA A 49 -30.97 12.59 6.60
C ALA A 49 -30.49 11.14 6.54
N LYS A 50 -31.42 10.20 6.23
CA LYS A 50 -31.05 8.79 5.99
C LYS A 50 -30.18 8.64 4.74
N ALA A 51 -30.53 9.34 3.66
CA ALA A 51 -29.79 9.29 2.40
C ALA A 51 -28.33 9.75 2.58
N VAL A 52 -28.07 10.82 3.35
CA VAL A 52 -26.72 11.29 3.68
C VAL A 52 -25.92 10.17 4.35
N SER A 53 -26.48 9.52 5.37
CA SER A 53 -25.80 8.42 6.07
C SER A 53 -25.50 7.24 5.15
N VAL A 54 -26.49 6.76 4.41
CA VAL A 54 -26.32 5.62 3.50
C VAL A 54 -25.34 5.95 2.38
N ALA A 55 -25.42 7.16 1.80
CA ALA A 55 -24.53 7.59 0.73
C ALA A 55 -23.07 7.71 1.20
N GLU A 56 -22.84 8.18 2.42
CA GLU A 56 -21.50 8.25 3.00
C GLU A 56 -20.91 6.87 3.27
N ASP A 57 -21.71 5.97 3.86
CA ASP A 57 -21.27 4.59 4.15
C ASP A 57 -20.97 3.78 2.87
N THR A 58 -21.67 4.10 1.79
CA THR A 58 -21.54 3.41 0.51
C THR A 58 -20.65 4.12 -0.50
N HIS A 59 -20.11 5.30 -0.15
CA HIS A 59 -19.34 6.16 -1.05
C HIS A 59 -20.12 6.59 -2.31
N ASN A 60 -21.46 6.74 -2.19
CA ASN A 60 -22.30 7.27 -3.27
C ASN A 60 -22.27 8.80 -3.23
N GLU A 61 -21.24 9.38 -3.80
CA GLU A 61 -20.95 10.81 -3.76
C GLU A 61 -22.06 11.67 -4.39
N GLN A 62 -22.70 11.17 -5.45
CA GLN A 62 -23.76 11.90 -6.14
C GLN A 62 -25.03 11.99 -5.31
N ALA A 63 -25.44 10.89 -4.66
CA ALA A 63 -26.56 10.90 -3.72
C ALA A 63 -26.25 11.78 -2.50
N TYR A 64 -25.02 11.73 -1.99
CA TYR A 64 -24.57 12.52 -0.85
C TYR A 64 -24.73 14.03 -1.10
N VAL A 65 -24.12 14.57 -2.17
CA VAL A 65 -24.21 15.99 -2.47
C VAL A 65 -25.63 16.43 -2.86
N SER A 66 -26.41 15.55 -3.49
CA SER A 66 -27.82 15.83 -3.82
C SER A 66 -28.70 15.93 -2.56
N ALA A 67 -28.45 15.07 -1.57
CA ALA A 67 -29.15 15.11 -0.28
C ALA A 67 -28.77 16.38 0.50
N LEU A 68 -27.49 16.71 0.60
CA LEU A 68 -27.04 17.95 1.26
C LEU A 68 -27.66 19.21 0.65
N LEU A 69 -27.64 19.30 -0.69
CA LEU A 69 -28.28 20.42 -1.39
C LEU A 69 -29.77 20.54 -1.05
N SER A 70 -30.48 19.41 -1.02
CA SER A 70 -31.90 19.37 -0.73
C SER A 70 -32.23 19.72 0.73
N ILE A 71 -31.42 19.26 1.69
CA ILE A 71 -31.52 19.67 3.09
C ILE A 71 -31.31 21.16 3.23
N GLY A 72 -30.27 21.71 2.62
CA GLY A 72 -30.03 23.16 2.60
C GLY A 72 -31.21 23.95 2.03
N ASN A 73 -31.83 23.45 0.95
CA ASN A 73 -33.03 24.07 0.37
C ASN A 73 -34.19 24.11 1.38
N ILE A 74 -34.43 23.03 2.12
CA ILE A 74 -35.52 22.98 3.14
C ILE A 74 -35.19 24.02 4.24
N HIS A 75 -33.98 24.05 4.79
CA HIS A 75 -33.61 25.06 5.78
C HIS A 75 -33.78 26.49 5.26
N SER A 76 -33.40 26.76 4.00
CA SER A 76 -33.60 28.05 3.36
C SER A 76 -35.07 28.46 3.24
N ILE A 77 -35.98 27.51 2.93
CA ILE A 77 -37.45 27.73 2.90
C ILE A 77 -37.96 28.18 4.25
N PHE A 78 -37.45 27.58 5.33
CA PHE A 78 -37.80 27.95 6.71
C PHE A 78 -37.02 29.16 7.23
N LYS A 79 -36.30 29.86 6.36
CA LYS A 79 -35.47 31.05 6.67
C LYS A 79 -34.35 30.78 7.68
N ASP A 80 -33.97 29.49 7.86
CA ASP A 80 -32.86 29.04 8.69
C ASP A 80 -31.57 29.09 7.85
N TYR A 81 -31.15 30.32 7.49
CA TYR A 81 -30.07 30.54 6.55
C TYR A 81 -28.71 30.08 7.05
N GLU A 82 -28.46 30.09 8.36
CA GLU A 82 -27.21 29.62 8.93
C GLU A 82 -27.04 28.10 8.69
N GLN A 83 -28.09 27.31 8.95
CA GLN A 83 -28.06 25.88 8.68
C GLN A 83 -28.08 25.60 7.18
N ALA A 84 -28.82 26.35 6.39
CA ALA A 84 -28.80 26.24 4.94
C ALA A 84 -27.40 26.42 4.39
N LEU A 85 -26.67 27.46 4.83
CA LEU A 85 -25.27 27.72 4.47
C LEU A 85 -24.33 26.56 4.88
N HIS A 86 -24.56 25.98 6.06
CA HIS A 86 -23.78 24.84 6.51
C HIS A 86 -23.88 23.65 5.54
N TYR A 87 -25.10 23.29 5.11
CA TYR A 87 -25.30 22.18 4.16
C TYR A 87 -24.85 22.54 2.74
N TYR A 88 -25.08 23.77 2.31
CA TYR A 88 -24.61 24.21 0.99
C TYR A 88 -23.08 24.25 0.88
N SER A 89 -22.37 24.70 1.93
CA SER A 89 -20.92 24.70 1.92
C SER A 89 -20.36 23.28 1.86
N GLN A 90 -20.90 22.34 2.62
CA GLN A 90 -20.52 20.94 2.53
C GLN A 90 -20.77 20.35 1.12
N CYS A 91 -21.95 20.68 0.52
CA CYS A 91 -22.25 20.28 -0.85
C CYS A 91 -21.25 20.89 -1.85
N TYR A 92 -20.91 22.18 -1.71
CA TYR A 92 -19.97 22.89 -2.54
C TYR A 92 -18.57 22.25 -2.48
N ASP A 93 -18.02 22.12 -1.30
CA ASP A 93 -16.67 21.56 -1.05
C ASP A 93 -16.56 20.12 -1.53
N ARG A 94 -17.61 19.31 -1.28
CA ARG A 94 -17.62 17.93 -1.74
C ARG A 94 -17.72 17.80 -3.24
N SER A 95 -18.57 18.62 -3.86
CA SER A 95 -18.72 18.68 -5.33
C SER A 95 -17.42 19.09 -6.02
N GLU A 96 -16.65 20.01 -5.41
CA GLU A 96 -15.31 20.37 -5.89
C GLU A 96 -14.35 19.19 -5.89
N GLN A 97 -14.29 18.45 -4.77
CA GLN A 97 -13.40 17.28 -4.60
C GLN A 97 -13.64 16.18 -5.64
N ILE A 98 -14.90 16.03 -6.07
CA ILE A 98 -15.32 14.96 -7.00
C ILE A 98 -15.57 15.45 -8.43
N GLY A 99 -15.34 16.74 -8.70
CA GLY A 99 -15.47 17.32 -10.04
C GLY A 99 -16.92 17.49 -10.53
N LEU A 100 -17.91 17.61 -9.65
CA LEU A 100 -19.32 17.83 -10.01
C LEU A 100 -19.64 19.33 -10.12
N GLU A 101 -19.15 19.99 -11.16
CA GLU A 101 -19.23 21.43 -11.36
C GLU A 101 -20.67 21.98 -11.34
N VAL A 102 -21.63 21.26 -11.90
CA VAL A 102 -23.05 21.68 -11.90
C VAL A 102 -23.63 21.72 -10.48
N MET A 103 -23.31 20.74 -9.64
CA MET A 103 -23.74 20.71 -8.24
C MET A 103 -23.04 21.80 -7.43
N ARG A 104 -21.75 21.99 -7.66
CA ARG A 104 -20.94 23.05 -7.07
C ARG A 104 -21.54 24.43 -7.35
N SER A 105 -21.86 24.72 -8.63
CA SER A 105 -22.50 25.96 -9.02
C SER A 105 -23.87 26.19 -8.36
N ARG A 106 -24.70 25.14 -8.29
CA ARG A 106 -26.02 25.22 -7.63
C ARG A 106 -25.89 25.51 -6.15
N ALA A 107 -24.98 24.83 -5.45
CA ALA A 107 -24.72 25.09 -4.04
C ALA A 107 -24.22 26.52 -3.83
N GLY A 108 -23.26 26.99 -4.65
CA GLY A 108 -22.77 28.37 -4.61
C GLY A 108 -23.86 29.41 -4.83
N SER A 109 -24.75 29.22 -5.83
CA SER A 109 -25.88 30.14 -6.09
C SER A 109 -26.84 30.19 -4.89
N ASN A 110 -27.11 29.07 -4.25
CA ASN A 110 -27.96 29.01 -3.06
C ASN A 110 -27.30 29.65 -1.83
N MET A 111 -25.96 29.50 -1.67
CA MET A 111 -25.20 30.23 -0.65
C MET A 111 -25.29 31.75 -0.88
N LEU A 112 -25.06 32.19 -2.11
CA LEU A 112 -25.21 33.61 -2.49
C LEU A 112 -26.59 34.12 -2.11
N MET A 113 -27.63 33.38 -2.41
CA MET A 113 -29.00 33.75 -2.04
C MET A 113 -29.15 33.94 -0.54
N CYS A 114 -28.65 33.00 0.28
CA CYS A 114 -28.68 33.07 1.74
C CYS A 114 -27.96 34.33 2.25
N TYR A 115 -26.75 34.62 1.78
CA TYR A 115 -26.02 35.82 2.16
C TYR A 115 -26.75 37.12 1.76
N CYS A 116 -27.38 37.11 0.58
CA CYS A 116 -28.20 38.23 0.16
C CYS A 116 -29.42 38.44 1.05
N MET A 117 -30.10 37.35 1.45
CA MET A 117 -31.26 37.42 2.35
C MET A 117 -30.88 37.84 3.77
N MET A 118 -29.68 37.49 4.24
CA MET A 118 -29.12 37.97 5.51
C MET A 118 -28.61 39.42 5.44
N GLY A 119 -28.47 39.96 4.24
CA GLY A 119 -27.92 41.31 4.04
C GLY A 119 -26.41 41.40 4.16
N ASP A 120 -25.71 40.28 4.16
CA ASP A 120 -24.23 40.21 4.24
C ASP A 120 -23.61 40.49 2.87
N LYS A 121 -23.32 41.77 2.61
CA LYS A 121 -22.74 42.21 1.33
C LYS A 121 -21.36 41.65 1.06
N ALA A 122 -20.55 41.46 2.12
CA ALA A 122 -19.17 41.01 1.97
C ALA A 122 -19.11 39.54 1.57
N GLU A 123 -19.86 38.69 2.28
CA GLU A 123 -19.92 37.29 1.94
C GLU A 123 -20.66 37.03 0.62
N ALA A 124 -21.73 37.82 0.30
CA ALA A 124 -22.41 37.73 -0.97
C ALA A 124 -21.45 38.05 -2.15
N GLN A 125 -20.61 39.07 -2.01
CA GLN A 125 -19.62 39.42 -3.04
C GLN A 125 -18.58 38.28 -3.21
N ARG A 126 -18.02 37.78 -2.11
CA ARG A 126 -17.05 36.64 -2.15
C ARG A 126 -17.65 35.41 -2.79
N CYS A 127 -18.86 35.04 -2.38
CA CYS A 127 -19.58 33.89 -2.91
C CYS A 127 -19.82 34.04 -4.43
N TYR A 128 -20.21 35.24 -4.89
CA TYR A 128 -20.40 35.50 -6.30
C TYR A 128 -19.09 35.35 -7.10
N GLU A 129 -17.98 35.83 -6.58
CA GLU A 129 -16.66 35.67 -7.21
C GLU A 129 -16.27 34.19 -7.32
N MET A 130 -16.46 33.39 -6.25
CA MET A 130 -16.26 31.95 -6.28
C MET A 130 -17.08 31.23 -7.36
N ILE A 131 -18.35 31.61 -7.54
CA ILE A 131 -19.21 31.02 -8.59
C ILE A 131 -18.72 31.41 -9.97
N GLY A 132 -18.26 32.66 -10.15
CA GLY A 132 -17.77 33.19 -11.42
C GLY A 132 -16.51 32.54 -11.96
N GLU A 133 -15.74 31.85 -11.09
CA GLU A 133 -14.55 31.08 -11.47
C GLU A 133 -14.90 29.69 -12.03
N LEU A 134 -16.17 29.26 -11.93
CA LEU A 134 -16.61 27.96 -12.41
C LEU A 134 -16.80 27.95 -13.92
N ASN A 135 -16.11 27.05 -14.58
CA ASN A 135 -16.20 26.86 -16.02
C ASN A 135 -17.41 25.95 -16.36
N LEU A 136 -18.61 26.52 -16.36
CA LEU A 136 -19.82 25.81 -16.69
C LEU A 136 -20.03 25.76 -18.20
N GLU A 137 -20.43 24.60 -18.71
CA GLU A 137 -20.95 24.50 -20.07
C GLU A 137 -22.11 25.51 -20.27
N ASP A 138 -22.16 26.14 -21.43
CA ASP A 138 -23.22 27.12 -21.79
C ASP A 138 -24.55 26.36 -21.94
N SER A 139 -25.22 26.19 -20.81
CA SER A 139 -26.56 25.58 -20.76
C SER A 139 -27.60 26.61 -20.39
N ASP A 140 -28.87 26.36 -20.78
CA ASP A 140 -30.00 27.25 -20.45
C ASP A 140 -30.08 27.56 -18.96
N LYS A 141 -29.79 26.59 -18.11
CA LYS A 141 -29.78 26.81 -16.67
C LYS A 141 -28.62 27.66 -16.20
N SER A 142 -27.44 27.55 -16.81
CA SER A 142 -26.27 28.35 -16.45
C SER A 142 -26.51 29.84 -16.72
N ARG A 143 -27.11 30.18 -17.85
CA ARG A 143 -27.49 31.58 -18.18
C ARG A 143 -28.53 32.13 -17.25
N PHE A 144 -29.57 31.37 -16.96
CA PHE A 144 -30.60 31.79 -16.00
C PHE A 144 -29.97 32.10 -14.63
N TYR A 145 -29.13 31.20 -14.10
CA TYR A 145 -28.45 31.39 -12.82
C TYR A 145 -27.45 32.58 -12.88
N SER A 146 -26.84 32.85 -14.00
CA SER A 146 -25.98 34.03 -14.16
C SER A 146 -26.76 35.35 -13.98
N PHE A 147 -27.93 35.50 -14.63
CA PHE A 147 -28.79 36.67 -14.43
C PHE A 147 -29.30 36.73 -12.97
N LEU A 148 -29.76 35.61 -12.42
CA LEU A 148 -30.24 35.53 -11.03
C LEU A 148 -29.19 36.00 -10.03
N ASN A 149 -27.98 35.43 -10.12
CA ASN A 149 -26.89 35.71 -9.20
C ASN A 149 -26.42 37.19 -9.27
N GLN A 150 -26.31 37.72 -10.48
CA GLN A 150 -26.02 39.14 -10.68
C GLN A 150 -27.12 40.05 -10.12
N GLY A 151 -28.38 39.67 -10.34
CA GLY A 151 -29.54 40.41 -9.83
C GLY A 151 -29.60 40.44 -8.30
N LEU A 152 -29.38 39.32 -7.66
CA LEU A 152 -29.30 39.21 -6.20
C LEU A 152 -28.15 40.05 -5.61
N LEU A 153 -26.97 40.00 -6.23
CA LEU A 153 -25.83 40.80 -5.80
C LEU A 153 -26.09 42.32 -6.01
N ALA A 154 -26.66 42.71 -7.12
CA ALA A 154 -27.03 44.12 -7.37
C ALA A 154 -28.03 44.62 -6.32
N ARG A 155 -29.06 43.82 -5.99
CA ARG A 155 -30.05 44.17 -4.97
C ARG A 155 -29.43 44.37 -3.59
N VAL A 156 -28.55 43.45 -3.12
CA VAL A 156 -27.89 43.58 -1.82
C VAL A 156 -26.94 44.79 -1.77
N LYS A 157 -26.36 45.18 -2.92
CA LYS A 157 -25.56 46.40 -3.06
C LYS A 157 -26.41 47.67 -3.14
N LYS A 158 -27.75 47.55 -3.21
CA LYS A 158 -28.72 48.64 -3.39
C LYS A 158 -28.67 49.29 -4.77
N ASP A 159 -28.14 48.58 -5.77
CA ASP A 159 -28.32 48.95 -7.18
C ASP A 159 -29.62 48.33 -7.69
N LEU A 160 -30.75 48.97 -7.32
CA LEU A 160 -32.07 48.44 -7.58
C LEU A 160 -32.44 48.45 -9.07
N HIS A 161 -31.91 49.42 -9.86
CA HIS A 161 -32.16 49.45 -11.29
C HIS A 161 -31.44 48.31 -12.03
N ALA A 162 -30.17 48.03 -11.69
CA ALA A 162 -29.47 46.89 -12.23
C ALA A 162 -30.15 45.56 -11.79
N ALA A 163 -30.58 45.46 -10.52
CA ALA A 163 -31.31 44.30 -10.04
C ALA A 163 -32.59 44.07 -10.82
N LEU A 164 -33.40 45.10 -11.03
CA LEU A 164 -34.65 45.04 -11.80
C LEU A 164 -34.41 44.52 -13.22
N PHE A 165 -33.43 45.12 -13.91
CA PHE A 165 -33.05 44.71 -15.26
C PHE A 165 -32.65 43.22 -15.29
N LEU A 166 -31.77 42.78 -14.40
CA LEU A 166 -31.27 41.42 -14.37
C LEU A 166 -32.33 40.37 -14.02
N HIS A 167 -33.21 40.65 -13.05
CA HIS A 167 -34.33 39.75 -12.74
C HIS A 167 -35.36 39.71 -13.87
N THR A 168 -35.57 40.82 -14.64
CA THR A 168 -36.39 40.82 -15.85
C THR A 168 -35.75 39.96 -16.95
N GLN A 169 -34.44 40.03 -17.14
CA GLN A 169 -33.72 39.17 -18.09
C GLN A 169 -33.82 37.68 -17.68
N ALA A 170 -33.74 37.38 -16.38
CA ALA A 170 -33.92 36.01 -15.85
C ALA A 170 -35.36 35.50 -16.12
N LEU A 171 -36.38 36.34 -15.93
CA LEU A 171 -37.78 36.00 -16.22
C LEU A 171 -38.01 35.74 -17.72
N GLU A 172 -37.57 36.66 -18.59
CA GLU A 172 -37.66 36.49 -20.05
C GLU A 172 -36.93 35.23 -20.52
N TYR A 173 -35.76 34.99 -19.95
CA TYR A 173 -34.97 33.79 -20.27
C TYR A 173 -35.69 32.50 -19.89
N ALA A 174 -36.23 32.43 -18.66
CA ALA A 174 -36.98 31.27 -18.18
C ALA A 174 -38.22 30.98 -19.04
N GLN A 175 -38.93 32.01 -19.48
CA GLN A 175 -40.13 31.87 -20.35
C GLN A 175 -39.77 31.45 -21.77
N ASN A 176 -38.72 32.03 -22.37
CA ASN A 176 -38.33 31.75 -23.75
C ASN A 176 -37.68 30.34 -23.92
N HIS A 177 -37.14 29.75 -22.86
CA HIS A 177 -36.48 28.44 -22.87
C HIS A 177 -37.32 27.36 -22.18
N GLU A 178 -38.61 27.60 -22.02
CA GLU A 178 -39.56 26.61 -21.44
C GLU A 178 -39.10 25.99 -20.13
N MET A 179 -38.41 26.78 -19.28
CA MET A 179 -37.97 26.33 -17.97
C MET A 179 -39.20 26.07 -17.08
N ASP A 180 -38.99 25.26 -16.03
CA ASP A 180 -40.04 25.02 -15.03
C ASP A 180 -40.64 26.36 -14.57
N GLY A 181 -41.98 26.51 -14.65
CA GLY A 181 -42.67 27.75 -14.35
C GLY A 181 -42.44 28.29 -12.93
N HIS A 182 -41.95 27.46 -12.02
CA HIS A 182 -41.49 27.91 -10.72
C HIS A 182 -40.39 29.00 -10.81
N TYR A 183 -39.48 28.87 -11.77
CA TYR A 183 -38.44 29.88 -11.99
C TYR A 183 -39.03 31.22 -12.41
N ALA A 184 -39.99 31.21 -13.35
CA ALA A 184 -40.68 32.42 -13.79
C ALA A 184 -41.52 33.05 -12.64
N ALA A 185 -42.29 32.25 -11.91
CA ALA A 185 -43.06 32.74 -10.77
C ALA A 185 -42.14 33.37 -9.69
N SER A 186 -41.01 32.75 -9.41
CA SER A 186 -40.02 33.29 -8.46
C SER A 186 -39.47 34.66 -8.91
N GLN A 187 -39.15 34.82 -10.22
CA GLN A 187 -38.67 36.11 -10.73
C GLN A 187 -39.73 37.19 -10.69
N MET A 188 -41.00 36.88 -11.02
CA MET A 188 -42.12 37.83 -10.87
C MET A 188 -42.18 38.38 -9.45
N GLY A 189 -42.11 37.50 -8.43
CA GLY A 189 -42.07 37.90 -7.01
C GLY A 189 -40.89 38.79 -6.65
N GLN A 190 -39.68 38.47 -7.18
CA GLN A 190 -38.46 39.29 -6.97
C GLN A 190 -38.60 40.67 -7.63
N ILE A 191 -39.08 40.75 -8.88
CA ILE A 191 -39.33 42.01 -9.60
C ILE A 191 -40.33 42.85 -8.80
N GLY A 192 -41.44 42.30 -8.35
CA GLY A 192 -42.38 42.99 -7.48
C GLY A 192 -41.73 43.56 -6.21
N THR A 193 -40.84 42.79 -5.59
CA THR A 193 -40.11 43.23 -4.39
C THR A 193 -39.12 44.39 -4.71
N ILE A 194 -38.46 44.35 -5.84
CA ILE A 194 -37.53 45.42 -6.25
C ILE A 194 -38.30 46.69 -6.61
N GLU A 195 -39.45 46.59 -7.29
CA GLU A 195 -40.33 47.74 -7.58
C GLU A 195 -40.84 48.37 -6.27
N GLU A 196 -41.20 47.56 -5.30
CA GLU A 196 -41.56 48.02 -3.95
C GLU A 196 -40.43 48.78 -3.26
N GLU A 197 -39.19 48.27 -3.34
CA GLU A 197 -37.99 48.92 -2.80
C GLU A 197 -37.65 50.24 -3.55
N LEU A 198 -37.99 50.36 -4.84
CA LEU A 198 -37.90 51.57 -5.63
C LEU A 198 -38.98 52.61 -5.31
N GLY A 199 -40.01 52.21 -4.56
CA GLY A 199 -41.18 53.05 -4.25
C GLY A 199 -42.26 53.04 -5.32
N ASN A 200 -42.20 52.12 -6.28
CA ASN A 200 -43.15 51.97 -7.38
C ASN A 200 -44.32 51.04 -6.98
N ASP A 201 -45.07 51.40 -5.96
CA ASP A 201 -46.09 50.56 -5.36
C ASP A 201 -47.16 50.05 -6.36
N GLU A 202 -47.51 50.81 -7.39
CA GLU A 202 -48.46 50.37 -8.43
C GLU A 202 -47.88 49.24 -9.29
N GLN A 203 -46.60 49.35 -9.68
CA GLN A 203 -45.94 48.31 -10.46
C GLN A 203 -45.69 47.06 -9.59
N ALA A 204 -45.32 47.22 -8.33
CA ALA A 204 -45.15 46.13 -7.38
C ALA A 204 -46.49 45.37 -7.21
N LEU A 205 -47.58 46.08 -7.05
CA LEU A 205 -48.93 45.46 -6.94
C LEU A 205 -49.23 44.61 -8.18
N LYS A 206 -48.98 45.14 -9.37
CA LYS A 206 -49.22 44.41 -10.62
C LYS A 206 -48.41 43.11 -10.66
N TRP A 207 -47.08 43.18 -10.38
CA TRP A 207 -46.20 42.04 -10.40
C TRP A 207 -46.60 40.97 -9.38
N TYR A 208 -47.06 41.34 -8.16
CA TYR A 208 -47.51 40.42 -7.16
C TYR A 208 -48.84 39.72 -7.55
N LEU A 209 -49.77 40.43 -8.19
CA LEU A 209 -51.00 39.86 -8.70
C LEU A 209 -50.77 38.93 -9.89
N ASP A 210 -49.84 39.28 -10.79
CA ASP A 210 -49.43 38.43 -11.92
C ASP A 210 -48.75 37.15 -11.38
N CYS A 211 -47.85 37.27 -10.39
CA CYS A 211 -47.20 36.15 -9.70
C CYS A 211 -48.24 35.25 -8.99
N GLU A 212 -49.24 35.82 -8.29
CA GLU A 212 -50.34 35.11 -7.66
C GLU A 212 -51.10 34.27 -8.70
N SER A 213 -51.55 34.91 -9.78
CA SER A 213 -52.33 34.26 -10.83
C SER A 213 -51.54 33.12 -11.49
N PHE A 214 -50.29 33.37 -11.87
CA PHE A 214 -49.41 32.41 -12.50
C PHE A 214 -49.08 31.22 -11.54
N SER A 215 -48.81 31.54 -10.29
CA SER A 215 -48.49 30.54 -9.29
C SER A 215 -49.70 29.64 -8.95
N LYS A 216 -50.91 30.17 -8.88
CA LYS A 216 -52.14 29.40 -8.70
C LYS A 216 -52.40 28.43 -9.85
N GLN A 217 -52.20 28.86 -11.07
CA GLN A 217 -52.39 28.02 -12.26
C GLN A 217 -51.37 26.89 -12.34
N GLY A 218 -50.12 27.16 -11.99
CA GLY A 218 -49.04 26.19 -12.04
C GLY A 218 -48.82 25.36 -10.75
N GLY A 219 -49.55 25.69 -9.67
CA GLY A 219 -49.38 25.04 -8.38
C GLY A 219 -48.08 25.40 -7.66
N TYR A 220 -47.48 26.57 -7.95
CA TYR A 220 -46.20 27.03 -7.40
C TYR A 220 -46.41 27.70 -6.04
N MET A 221 -46.40 26.90 -4.97
CA MET A 221 -46.82 27.35 -3.64
C MET A 221 -45.84 28.36 -2.99
N SER A 222 -44.55 28.20 -3.14
CA SER A 222 -43.56 29.10 -2.54
C SER A 222 -43.66 30.55 -3.08
N PRO A 223 -43.69 30.81 -4.39
CA PRO A 223 -43.96 32.14 -4.92
C PRO A 223 -45.31 32.69 -4.54
N LEU A 224 -46.33 31.82 -4.43
CA LEU A 224 -47.70 32.18 -4.00
C LEU A 224 -47.72 32.68 -2.56
N VAL A 225 -47.05 32.01 -1.63
CA VAL A 225 -46.88 32.47 -0.24
C VAL A 225 -46.26 33.87 -0.19
N THR A 226 -45.16 34.07 -0.94
CA THR A 226 -44.52 35.36 -1.01
C THR A 226 -45.45 36.45 -1.55
N SER A 227 -46.22 36.14 -2.61
CA SER A 227 -47.18 37.07 -3.16
C SER A 227 -48.25 37.48 -2.14
N TYR A 228 -48.83 36.54 -1.41
CA TYR A 228 -49.80 36.83 -0.38
C TYR A 228 -49.23 37.70 0.75
N GLU A 229 -48.04 37.40 1.25
CA GLU A 229 -47.37 38.20 2.27
C GLU A 229 -47.16 39.64 1.80
N ARG A 230 -46.69 39.83 0.56
CA ARG A 230 -46.42 41.11 -0.01
C ARG A 230 -47.66 41.90 -0.33
N LEU A 231 -48.69 41.27 -0.90
CA LEU A 231 -49.97 41.89 -1.16
C LEU A 231 -50.64 42.35 0.14
N ALA A 232 -50.63 41.54 1.20
CA ALA A 232 -51.15 41.92 2.51
C ALA A 232 -50.44 43.17 3.07
N SER A 233 -49.11 43.24 2.94
CA SER A 233 -48.31 44.37 3.39
C SER A 233 -48.55 45.61 2.57
N LEU A 234 -48.59 45.47 1.24
CA LEU A 234 -48.78 46.59 0.30
C LEU A 234 -50.14 47.24 0.44
N TYR A 235 -51.23 46.43 0.51
CA TYR A 235 -52.58 46.93 0.76
C TYR A 235 -52.73 47.61 2.13
N ARG A 236 -52.05 47.13 3.15
CA ARG A 236 -52.02 47.82 4.46
C ARG A 236 -51.39 49.21 4.36
N ARG A 237 -50.32 49.41 3.61
CA ARG A 237 -49.68 50.72 3.37
C ARG A 237 -50.60 51.64 2.58
N GLN A 238 -51.41 51.09 1.68
CA GLN A 238 -52.44 51.83 0.92
C GLN A 238 -53.72 52.08 1.71
N HIS A 239 -53.79 51.73 3.00
CA HIS A 239 -54.98 51.86 3.86
C HIS A 239 -56.17 51.08 3.33
N ASN A 240 -56.00 50.03 2.55
CA ASN A 240 -57.04 49.10 2.12
C ASN A 240 -57.06 47.91 3.05
N ASP A 241 -57.68 48.09 4.23
CA ASP A 241 -57.72 47.10 5.29
C ASP A 241 -58.45 45.84 4.85
N THR A 242 -59.51 45.96 4.02
CA THR A 242 -60.29 44.81 3.54
C THR A 242 -59.43 43.86 2.70
N ALA A 243 -58.69 44.37 1.73
CA ALA A 243 -57.80 43.59 0.89
C ALA A 243 -56.58 43.07 1.71
N SER A 244 -56.02 43.89 2.58
CA SER A 244 -54.95 43.48 3.49
C SER A 244 -55.35 42.29 4.35
N MET A 245 -56.52 42.35 5.00
CA MET A 245 -57.03 41.21 5.82
C MET A 245 -57.34 39.98 4.99
N HIS A 246 -57.83 40.13 3.76
CA HIS A 246 -58.05 39.01 2.86
C HIS A 246 -56.74 38.30 2.54
N TYR A 247 -55.73 39.00 2.08
CA TYR A 247 -54.41 38.38 1.76
C TYR A 247 -53.67 37.89 3.00
N GLN A 248 -53.81 38.53 4.15
CA GLN A 248 -53.26 38.05 5.41
C GLN A 248 -53.86 36.70 5.78
N ARG A 249 -55.18 36.50 5.59
CA ARG A 249 -55.84 35.23 5.85
C ARG A 249 -55.33 34.13 4.88
N LEU A 250 -55.22 34.44 3.58
CA LEU A 250 -54.71 33.51 2.59
C LEU A 250 -53.24 33.12 2.89
N PHE A 251 -52.44 34.09 3.30
CA PHE A 251 -51.07 33.85 3.72
C PHE A 251 -50.99 32.87 4.91
N VAL A 252 -51.73 33.16 5.97
CA VAL A 252 -51.72 32.33 7.18
C VAL A 252 -52.22 30.91 6.84
N GLN A 253 -53.34 30.76 6.13
CA GLN A 253 -53.90 29.46 5.74
C GLN A 253 -52.91 28.64 4.92
N LEU A 254 -52.24 29.26 3.96
CA LEU A 254 -51.27 28.58 3.11
C LEU A 254 -49.97 28.25 3.87
N THR A 255 -49.52 29.16 4.71
CA THR A 255 -48.32 28.98 5.53
C THR A 255 -48.50 27.87 6.56
N ASP A 256 -49.65 27.86 7.28
CA ASP A 256 -49.93 26.81 8.24
C ASP A 256 -50.04 25.42 7.58
N SER A 257 -50.54 25.38 6.34
CA SER A 257 -50.64 24.13 5.56
C SER A 257 -49.28 23.62 5.06
N LEU A 258 -48.37 24.52 4.67
CA LEU A 258 -47.11 24.16 4.02
C LEU A 258 -45.89 24.18 4.97
N PHE A 259 -45.92 25.10 5.95
CA PHE A 259 -44.76 25.43 6.76
C PHE A 259 -45.09 25.38 8.25
N SER A 260 -45.18 24.19 8.81
CA SER A 260 -45.32 24.03 10.25
C SER A 260 -43.98 24.32 10.94
N GLU A 261 -43.77 25.58 11.36
CA GLU A 261 -42.56 25.95 12.14
C GLU A 261 -42.35 25.09 13.38
N ARG A 262 -43.46 24.71 14.04
CA ARG A 262 -43.39 23.85 15.23
C ARG A 262 -42.86 22.46 14.88
N GLU A 263 -43.34 21.90 13.79
CA GLU A 263 -42.89 20.61 13.30
C GLU A 263 -41.44 20.67 12.78
N PHE A 264 -41.10 21.71 12.02
CA PHE A 264 -39.74 21.96 11.56
C PHE A 264 -38.77 22.05 12.73
N ASN A 265 -39.07 22.89 13.75
CA ASN A 265 -38.20 23.03 14.92
C ASN A 265 -38.03 21.70 15.70
N SER A 266 -39.09 20.89 15.77
CA SER A 266 -39.03 19.55 16.37
C SER A 266 -38.13 18.63 15.56
N LYS A 267 -38.26 18.59 14.24
CA LYS A 267 -37.49 17.74 13.33
C LYS A 267 -36.03 18.20 13.23
N ARG A 268 -35.77 19.50 13.16
CA ARG A 268 -34.45 20.07 13.21
C ARG A 268 -33.63 19.56 14.40
N GLY A 269 -34.26 19.56 15.60
CA GLY A 269 -33.63 19.01 16.80
C GLY A 269 -33.30 17.53 16.66
N GLN A 270 -34.17 16.75 16.05
CA GLN A 270 -33.94 15.31 15.82
C GLN A 270 -32.80 15.05 14.82
N ILE A 271 -32.71 15.87 13.77
CA ILE A 271 -31.65 15.72 12.75
C ILE A 271 -30.30 16.06 13.33
N VAL A 272 -30.20 17.15 14.07
CA VAL A 272 -28.95 17.53 14.77
C VAL A 272 -28.52 16.44 15.76
N ASP A 273 -29.49 15.86 16.49
CA ASP A 273 -29.21 14.74 17.39
C ASP A 273 -28.78 13.48 16.63
N TYR A 274 -29.40 13.17 15.50
CA TYR A 274 -29.02 12.08 14.63
C TYR A 274 -27.61 12.26 14.06
N GLU A 275 -27.30 13.42 13.49
CA GLU A 275 -25.96 13.75 12.97
C GLU A 275 -24.91 13.69 14.06
N THR A 276 -25.23 14.20 15.25
CA THR A 276 -24.34 14.17 16.40
C THR A 276 -24.04 12.72 16.81
N ARG A 277 -25.05 11.87 16.92
CA ARG A 277 -24.88 10.44 17.23
C ARG A 277 -24.11 9.71 16.17
N TYR A 278 -24.39 9.97 14.90
CA TYR A 278 -23.68 9.39 13.76
C TYR A 278 -22.20 9.77 13.79
N ASN A 279 -21.91 11.05 13.95
CA ASN A 279 -20.53 11.54 14.05
C ASN A 279 -19.77 10.95 15.25
N ILE A 280 -20.41 10.82 16.42
CA ILE A 280 -19.82 10.17 17.60
C ILE A 280 -19.53 8.70 17.28
N HIS A 281 -20.46 7.98 16.66
CA HIS A 281 -20.26 6.58 16.28
C HIS A 281 -19.12 6.43 15.28
N LYS A 282 -19.08 7.27 14.25
CA LYS A 282 -18.01 7.32 13.25
C LYS A 282 -16.65 7.59 13.87
N ILE A 283 -16.54 8.60 14.74
CA ILE A 283 -15.30 8.93 15.47
C ILE A 283 -14.86 7.74 16.34
N SER A 284 -15.78 7.10 17.04
CA SER A 284 -15.48 5.94 17.89
C SER A 284 -14.96 4.76 17.06
N THR A 285 -15.54 4.50 15.89
CA THR A 285 -15.14 3.44 14.97
C THR A 285 -13.77 3.73 14.35
N LEU A 286 -13.55 4.96 13.88
CA LEU A 286 -12.25 5.40 13.36
C LEU A 286 -11.16 5.32 14.44
N THR A 287 -11.46 5.73 15.66
CA THR A 287 -10.51 5.64 16.80
C THR A 287 -10.15 4.18 17.10
N ARG A 288 -11.14 3.28 17.08
CA ARG A 288 -10.91 1.85 17.28
C ARG A 288 -10.06 1.25 16.16
N ASN A 289 -10.34 1.58 14.90
CA ASN A 289 -9.58 1.10 13.75
C ASN A 289 -8.14 1.64 13.77
N ASN A 290 -7.95 2.92 14.09
CA ASN A 290 -6.62 3.52 14.24
C ASN A 290 -5.81 2.87 15.37
N ARG A 291 -6.44 2.55 16.52
CA ARG A 291 -5.77 1.80 17.59
C ARG A 291 -5.35 0.41 17.12
N ALA A 292 -6.20 -0.31 16.38
CA ALA A 292 -5.85 -1.62 15.82
C ALA A 292 -4.69 -1.53 14.83
N LEU A 293 -4.67 -0.50 13.97
CA LEU A 293 -3.56 -0.24 13.05
C LEU A 293 -2.26 0.07 13.78
N ILE A 294 -2.30 0.92 14.83
CA ILE A 294 -1.12 1.25 15.64
C ILE A 294 -0.57 0.00 16.32
N ILE A 295 -1.43 -0.85 16.88
CA ILE A 295 -1.04 -2.13 17.48
C ILE A 295 -0.39 -3.02 16.42
N GLY A 296 -1.00 -3.15 15.23
CA GLY A 296 -0.45 -3.94 14.12
C GLY A 296 0.94 -3.48 13.68
N ILE A 297 1.11 -2.17 13.49
CA ILE A 297 2.40 -1.56 13.12
C ILE A 297 3.44 -1.78 14.23
N SER A 298 3.04 -1.68 15.51
CA SER A 298 3.94 -1.92 16.65
C SER A 298 4.41 -3.37 16.71
N ILE A 299 3.53 -4.34 16.43
CA ILE A 299 3.88 -5.78 16.36
C ILE A 299 4.86 -6.03 15.21
N ILE A 300 4.62 -5.46 14.04
CA ILE A 300 5.53 -5.58 12.88
C ILE A 300 6.90 -4.97 13.22
N GLY A 301 6.93 -3.80 13.85
CA GLY A 301 8.15 -3.15 14.29
C GLY A 301 8.95 -4.03 15.27
N LEU A 302 8.26 -4.65 16.25
CA LEU A 302 8.90 -5.58 17.19
C LEU A 302 9.47 -6.81 16.47
N MET A 303 8.73 -7.38 15.50
CA MET A 303 9.20 -8.52 14.71
C MET A 303 10.45 -8.16 13.89
N LEU A 304 10.52 -6.97 13.30
CA LEU A 304 11.70 -6.50 12.57
C LEU A 304 12.92 -6.34 13.49
N VAL A 305 12.72 -5.84 14.71
CA VAL A 305 13.80 -5.74 15.72
C VAL A 305 14.32 -7.13 16.09
N VAL A 306 13.43 -8.11 16.35
CA VAL A 306 13.82 -9.49 16.63
C VAL A 306 14.59 -10.11 15.46
N LEU A 307 14.11 -9.88 14.22
CA LEU A 307 14.79 -10.37 13.02
C LEU A 307 16.20 -9.75 12.87
N ALA A 308 16.36 -8.46 13.14
CA ALA A 308 17.66 -7.79 13.13
C ALA A 308 18.62 -8.42 14.18
N PHE A 309 18.13 -8.69 15.39
CA PHE A 309 18.92 -9.39 16.41
C PHE A 309 19.34 -10.81 15.98
N LEU A 310 18.44 -11.56 15.34
CA LEU A 310 18.74 -12.88 14.81
C LEU A 310 19.82 -12.81 13.71
N ILE A 311 19.72 -11.85 12.82
CA ILE A 311 20.72 -11.64 11.75
C ILE A 311 22.10 -11.33 12.37
N ILE A 312 22.15 -10.43 13.36
CA ILE A 312 23.39 -10.09 14.07
C ILE A 312 23.95 -11.32 14.80
N TYR A 313 23.09 -12.11 15.44
CA TYR A 313 23.49 -13.35 16.11
C TYR A 313 24.10 -14.36 15.13
N ILE A 314 23.42 -14.62 14.01
CA ILE A 314 23.91 -15.53 12.95
C ILE A 314 25.26 -15.03 12.39
N PHE A 315 25.37 -13.71 12.15
CA PHE A 315 26.61 -13.13 11.65
C PHE A 315 27.77 -13.29 12.64
N ARG A 316 27.52 -13.13 13.95
CA ARG A 316 28.53 -13.39 15.00
C ARG A 316 28.94 -14.87 15.04
N GLN A 317 27.98 -15.79 14.97
CA GLN A 317 28.23 -17.24 14.93
C GLN A 317 29.07 -17.64 13.71
N ASN A 318 28.73 -17.09 12.54
CA ASN A 318 29.50 -17.36 11.32
C ASN A 318 30.94 -16.83 11.41
N ARG A 319 31.15 -15.66 12.00
CA ARG A 319 32.53 -15.16 12.25
C ARG A 319 33.32 -16.09 13.17
N GLN A 320 32.73 -16.55 14.27
CA GLN A 320 33.39 -17.48 15.18
C GLN A 320 33.74 -18.80 14.48
N LEU A 321 32.82 -19.32 13.64
CA LEU A 321 33.06 -20.55 12.89
C LEU A 321 34.25 -20.39 11.93
N VAL A 322 34.33 -19.26 11.20
CA VAL A 322 35.43 -18.97 10.28
C VAL A 322 36.75 -18.88 11.02
N THR A 323 36.82 -18.22 12.19
CA THR A 323 38.06 -18.12 12.99
C THR A 323 38.48 -19.49 13.51
N THR A 324 37.55 -20.34 13.95
CA THR A 324 37.87 -21.71 14.40
C THR A 324 38.40 -22.58 13.24
N GLN A 325 37.80 -22.45 12.07
CA GLN A 325 38.24 -23.16 10.88
C GLN A 325 39.66 -22.73 10.45
N ARG A 326 40.01 -21.44 10.51
CA ARG A 326 41.36 -20.94 10.25
C ARG A 326 42.36 -21.53 11.22
N LEU A 327 42.06 -21.54 12.51
CA LEU A 327 42.93 -22.13 13.54
C LEU A 327 43.17 -23.61 13.28
N LEU A 328 42.13 -24.36 12.91
CA LEU A 328 42.27 -25.79 12.57
C LEU A 328 43.16 -26.01 11.35
N ILE A 329 43.10 -25.17 10.32
CA ILE A 329 43.96 -25.26 9.16
C ILE A 329 45.42 -24.97 9.55
N GLU A 330 45.63 -23.94 10.36
CA GLU A 330 46.97 -23.55 10.83
C GLU A 330 47.60 -24.69 11.63
N LYS A 331 46.83 -25.28 12.56
CA LYS A 331 47.28 -26.46 13.35
C LYS A 331 47.57 -27.67 12.45
N HIS A 332 46.73 -27.88 11.44
CA HIS A 332 46.95 -28.98 10.50
C HIS A 332 48.25 -28.76 9.65
N ASN A 333 48.49 -27.53 9.25
CA ASN A 333 49.72 -27.18 8.52
C ASN A 333 50.99 -27.27 9.41
N GLU A 334 50.91 -26.83 10.69
CA GLU A 334 51.97 -27.02 11.66
C GLU A 334 52.31 -28.50 11.86
N LEU A 335 51.24 -29.34 12.05
CA LEU A 335 51.44 -30.79 12.23
C LEU A 335 52.07 -31.43 10.98
N ASN A 336 51.64 -31.07 9.80
CA ASN A 336 52.26 -31.56 8.56
C ASN A 336 53.75 -31.14 8.44
N GLN A 337 54.07 -29.91 8.81
CA GLN A 337 55.49 -29.46 8.84
C GLN A 337 56.32 -30.24 9.86
N GLN A 338 55.75 -30.58 11.04
CA GLN A 338 56.45 -31.40 12.02
C GLN A 338 56.67 -32.82 11.49
N LEU A 339 55.67 -33.43 10.88
CA LEU A 339 55.77 -34.74 10.26
C LEU A 339 56.83 -34.78 9.13
N ASP A 340 56.87 -33.73 8.33
CA ASP A 340 57.87 -33.60 7.27
C ASP A 340 59.30 -33.40 7.82
N ARG A 341 59.46 -32.70 8.98
CA ARG A 341 60.76 -32.58 9.68
C ARG A 341 61.18 -33.91 10.27
N GLU A 342 60.29 -34.62 10.96
CA GLU A 342 60.60 -35.95 11.52
C GLU A 342 60.96 -36.95 10.42
N ARG A 343 60.28 -36.87 9.30
CA ARG A 343 60.57 -37.69 8.11
C ARG A 343 61.97 -37.43 7.57
N ARG A 344 62.36 -36.15 7.37
CA ARG A 344 63.70 -35.77 6.92
C ARG A 344 64.77 -36.17 7.91
N LEU A 345 64.48 -36.07 9.22
CA LEU A 345 65.40 -36.53 10.27
C LEU A 345 65.58 -38.06 10.23
N GLY A 346 64.46 -38.80 10.02
CA GLY A 346 64.48 -40.25 9.84
C GLY A 346 65.27 -40.66 8.58
N GLU A 347 65.09 -39.92 7.47
CA GLU A 347 65.85 -40.13 6.25
C GLU A 347 67.35 -39.83 6.42
N TYR A 348 67.73 -38.80 7.24
CA TYR A 348 69.11 -38.49 7.57
C TYR A 348 69.76 -39.54 8.44
N LEU A 349 69.07 -40.03 9.48
CA LEU A 349 69.57 -41.10 10.39
C LEU A 349 69.72 -42.45 9.68
N THR A 350 68.84 -42.76 8.71
CA THR A 350 68.93 -43.98 7.91
C THR A 350 70.06 -43.90 6.86
N ALA A 351 70.30 -42.73 6.28
CA ALA A 351 71.43 -42.51 5.40
C ALA A 351 72.78 -42.66 6.16
N GLU A 352 72.84 -42.20 7.41
CA GLU A 352 74.01 -42.31 8.28
C GLU A 352 74.22 -43.77 8.79
N ALA A 353 73.10 -44.53 9.02
CA ALA A 353 73.21 -45.94 9.37
C ALA A 353 73.64 -46.85 8.21
N GLN A 354 73.27 -46.47 6.96
CA GLN A 354 73.68 -47.20 5.76
C GLN A 354 75.20 -47.02 5.43
N THR A 355 75.84 -46.00 5.98
CA THR A 355 77.33 -45.82 5.82
C THR A 355 78.13 -46.66 6.81
N ASN A 356 77.50 -47.27 7.83
CA ASN A 356 78.24 -48.00 8.91
C ASN A 356 78.03 -49.52 8.95
N GLU A 357 77.22 -50.13 8.08
CA GLU A 357 76.99 -51.59 8.08
C GLU A 357 77.37 -52.23 6.72
N HIS A 358 78.62 -52.49 6.50
CA HIS A 358 79.06 -53.68 5.84
C HIS A 358 79.38 -54.68 6.96
N PHE A 359 78.68 -55.81 6.95
CA PHE A 359 79.05 -57.16 7.39
C PHE A 359 77.89 -57.91 8.00
N GLU A 360 77.76 -59.04 7.38
CA GLU A 360 77.42 -60.39 7.78
C GLU A 360 76.14 -61.00 7.36
N ASP A 361 76.28 -62.04 6.55
CA ASP A 361 75.40 -63.08 6.09
C ASP A 361 74.90 -64.00 7.25
N ASN A 362 73.69 -64.54 7.17
CA ASN A 362 73.55 -66.03 6.99
C ASN A 362 72.04 -66.43 7.01
N GLU A 363 71.64 -67.06 5.95
CA GLU A 363 70.97 -68.38 5.71
C GLU A 363 69.73 -68.84 6.51
N ASN A 364 68.75 -69.18 5.65
CA ASN A 364 67.87 -70.39 5.70
C ASN A 364 66.69 -70.45 6.68
N SER A 365 65.49 -70.33 6.10
CA SER A 365 64.47 -71.36 6.13
C SER A 365 63.26 -71.03 5.27
N GLU A 366 62.80 -71.98 4.44
CA GLU A 366 61.63 -71.87 3.56
C GLU A 366 60.34 -71.84 4.36
N PRO A 367 59.34 -71.07 3.86
CA PRO A 367 58.04 -71.03 4.53
C PRO A 367 56.94 -71.77 3.76
N SER A 368 56.11 -72.45 4.55
CA SER A 368 54.83 -73.02 4.16
C SER A 368 53.79 -71.99 3.78
N ALA A 369 52.99 -72.26 2.72
CA ALA A 369 51.89 -71.50 2.22
C ALA A 369 50.77 -71.37 3.28
N ASP A 370 50.38 -70.04 3.52
CA ASP A 370 49.18 -69.49 4.16
C ASP A 370 49.40 -68.54 5.35
N THR A 371 50.61 -67.97 5.47
CA THR A 371 50.85 -66.87 6.40
C THR A 371 51.29 -65.63 5.59
N PRO A 372 50.87 -64.38 5.93
CA PRO A 372 51.42 -63.27 5.30
C PRO A 372 52.93 -63.20 5.43
N PRO A 373 53.67 -62.89 4.40
CA PRO A 373 55.13 -62.97 4.42
C PRO A 373 55.70 -62.08 5.51
N LEU A 374 56.48 -62.63 6.38
CA LEU A 374 57.29 -61.95 7.38
C LEU A 374 58.41 -61.13 6.63
N LEU A 375 58.06 -59.96 6.14
CA LEU A 375 59.09 -58.99 5.85
C LEU A 375 59.75 -58.60 7.17
N SER A 376 61.05 -58.61 7.24
CA SER A 376 61.73 -58.04 8.38
C SER A 376 61.36 -56.58 8.56
N LYS A 377 61.45 -56.06 9.79
CA LYS A 377 61.13 -54.67 10.04
C LYS A 377 61.91 -53.73 9.09
N GLN A 378 63.16 -54.06 8.85
CA GLN A 378 64.07 -53.33 7.95
C GLN A 378 63.60 -53.39 6.50
N GLN A 379 63.14 -54.52 6.00
CA GLN A 379 62.60 -54.68 4.66
C GLN A 379 61.26 -53.94 4.50
N THR A 380 60.43 -53.89 5.55
CA THR A 380 59.17 -53.15 5.57
C THR A 380 59.44 -51.64 5.51
N ASP A 381 60.39 -51.16 6.29
CA ASP A 381 60.76 -49.74 6.33
C ASP A 381 61.36 -49.28 4.97
N LEU A 382 62.23 -50.09 4.34
CA LEU A 382 62.74 -49.81 3.00
C LEU A 382 61.66 -49.81 1.93
N LEU A 383 60.71 -50.73 2.01
CA LEU A 383 59.56 -50.78 1.10
C LEU A 383 58.69 -49.52 1.28
N LEU A 384 58.40 -49.14 2.53
CA LEU A 384 57.63 -47.94 2.83
C LEU A 384 58.30 -46.64 2.35
N MET A 385 59.65 -46.57 2.49
CA MET A 385 60.42 -45.46 1.94
C MET A 385 60.32 -45.39 0.41
N SER A 386 60.43 -46.51 -0.27
CA SER A 386 60.28 -46.58 -1.73
C SER A 386 58.87 -46.22 -2.17
N ILE A 387 57.84 -46.68 -1.45
CA ILE A 387 56.45 -46.29 -1.66
C ILE A 387 56.30 -44.77 -1.50
N ALA A 388 56.81 -44.21 -0.41
CA ALA A 388 56.69 -42.80 -0.13
C ALA A 388 57.37 -41.93 -1.24
N LYS A 389 58.54 -42.34 -1.69
CA LYS A 389 59.24 -41.64 -2.79
C LYS A 389 58.43 -41.62 -4.09
N VAL A 390 57.75 -42.71 -4.43
CA VAL A 390 56.84 -42.77 -5.58
C VAL A 390 55.58 -41.90 -5.34
N MET A 391 55.06 -41.87 -4.14
CA MET A 391 53.86 -41.09 -3.80
C MET A 391 54.11 -39.58 -3.74
N ASP A 392 55.38 -39.14 -3.53
CA ASP A 392 55.73 -37.73 -3.56
C ASP A 392 55.81 -37.14 -5.00
N ASP A 393 55.87 -38.02 -5.99
CA ASP A 393 55.80 -37.54 -7.40
C ASP A 393 54.34 -37.25 -7.82
N SER A 394 54.02 -35.97 -7.86
CA SER A 394 52.69 -35.50 -8.20
C SER A 394 52.24 -35.92 -9.61
N THR A 395 53.17 -36.23 -10.52
CA THR A 395 52.82 -36.68 -11.87
C THR A 395 52.33 -38.11 -11.89
N ILE A 396 52.90 -38.95 -11.04
CA ILE A 396 52.52 -40.37 -10.88
C ILE A 396 51.15 -40.50 -10.17
N ILE A 397 50.97 -39.81 -9.07
CA ILE A 397 49.71 -39.89 -8.31
C ILE A 397 48.53 -39.25 -9.05
N SER A 398 48.80 -38.37 -9.99
CA SER A 398 47.79 -37.67 -10.83
C SER A 398 47.27 -38.54 -11.96
N ASP A 399 47.91 -39.66 -12.26
CA ASP A 399 47.38 -40.60 -13.27
C ASP A 399 46.06 -41.23 -12.79
N PRO A 400 44.91 -41.04 -13.52
CA PRO A 400 43.62 -41.63 -13.17
C PRO A 400 43.63 -43.16 -13.09
N TYR A 401 44.59 -43.80 -13.76
CA TYR A 401 44.75 -45.25 -13.86
C TYR A 401 45.81 -45.81 -12.90
N PHE A 402 46.40 -44.93 -12.05
CA PHE A 402 47.39 -45.34 -11.08
C PHE A 402 46.84 -46.43 -10.14
N SER A 403 47.41 -47.61 -10.23
CA SER A 403 46.90 -48.82 -9.56
C SER A 403 47.94 -49.40 -8.56
N LEU A 404 47.46 -50.26 -7.66
CA LEU A 404 48.35 -50.98 -6.75
C LEU A 404 49.40 -51.81 -7.47
N GLN A 405 49.07 -52.38 -8.64
CA GLN A 405 50.04 -53.08 -9.51
C GLN A 405 51.07 -52.14 -10.06
N ALA A 406 50.67 -50.91 -10.50
CA ALA A 406 51.61 -49.92 -11.01
C ALA A 406 52.57 -49.42 -9.91
N LEU A 407 52.08 -49.26 -8.67
CA LEU A 407 52.93 -48.93 -7.53
C LEU A 407 53.92 -50.08 -7.20
N ALA A 408 53.40 -51.31 -7.12
CA ALA A 408 54.22 -52.51 -6.81
C ALA A 408 55.35 -52.68 -7.81
N THR A 409 55.10 -52.51 -9.11
CA THR A 409 56.12 -52.55 -10.16
C THR A 409 57.18 -51.45 -9.99
N ARG A 410 56.81 -50.23 -9.59
CA ARG A 410 57.75 -49.11 -9.42
C ARG A 410 58.64 -49.24 -8.19
N VAL A 411 58.19 -49.96 -7.15
CA VAL A 411 58.96 -50.18 -5.95
C VAL A 411 59.63 -51.55 -5.92
N ASP A 412 59.67 -52.21 -7.06
CA ASP A 412 60.25 -53.52 -7.27
C ASP A 412 59.75 -54.58 -6.22
N SER A 413 58.42 -54.62 -6.04
CA SER A 413 57.76 -55.47 -5.10
C SER A 413 56.48 -56.07 -5.68
N ASN A 414 55.77 -56.87 -4.91
CA ASN A 414 54.49 -57.43 -5.31
C ASN A 414 53.31 -56.69 -4.65
N THR A 415 52.10 -56.80 -5.21
CA THR A 415 50.91 -56.13 -4.73
C THR A 415 50.53 -56.53 -3.31
N LYS A 416 50.84 -57.79 -2.89
CA LYS A 416 50.53 -58.29 -1.55
C LYS A 416 51.38 -57.58 -0.48
N TYR A 417 52.67 -57.45 -0.69
CA TYR A 417 53.60 -56.74 0.20
C TYR A 417 53.27 -55.26 0.29
N VAL A 418 53.05 -54.57 -0.85
CA VAL A 418 52.70 -53.15 -0.89
C VAL A 418 51.37 -52.88 -0.18
N SER A 419 50.37 -53.70 -0.43
CA SER A 419 49.06 -53.53 0.21
C SER A 419 49.14 -53.80 1.73
N TRP A 420 49.90 -54.81 2.11
CA TRP A 420 50.09 -55.14 3.53
C TRP A 420 50.88 -54.05 4.24
N ALA A 421 51.98 -53.56 3.69
CA ALA A 421 52.79 -52.50 4.28
C ALA A 421 51.98 -51.21 4.49
N ILE A 422 51.22 -50.80 3.51
CA ILE A 422 50.33 -49.61 3.62
C ILE A 422 49.28 -49.81 4.70
N ASN A 423 48.66 -51.01 4.75
CA ASN A 423 47.58 -51.28 5.72
C ASN A 423 48.14 -51.44 7.14
N ALA A 424 49.23 -52.17 7.31
CA ALA A 424 49.86 -52.41 8.62
C ALA A 424 50.38 -51.10 9.24
N THR A 425 50.94 -50.21 8.44
CA THR A 425 51.58 -48.96 8.93
C THR A 425 50.57 -47.80 9.06
N TYR A 426 49.70 -47.64 8.09
CA TYR A 426 48.81 -46.47 8.03
C TYR A 426 47.32 -46.81 8.33
N GLY A 427 46.96 -48.11 8.51
CA GLY A 427 45.59 -48.53 8.73
C GLY A 427 44.66 -48.26 7.52
N LYS A 428 45.21 -48.15 6.32
CA LYS A 428 44.48 -47.68 5.14
C LYS A 428 44.67 -48.66 3.97
N ASN A 429 43.61 -48.75 3.14
CA ASN A 429 43.75 -49.43 1.86
C ASN A 429 44.48 -48.51 0.84
N PHE A 430 45.01 -49.07 -0.23
CA PHE A 430 45.72 -48.35 -1.29
C PHE A 430 44.93 -47.15 -1.84
N LYS A 431 43.66 -47.31 -2.12
CA LYS A 431 42.82 -46.26 -2.69
C LYS A 431 42.70 -45.05 -1.75
N THR A 432 42.50 -45.30 -0.46
CA THR A 432 42.45 -44.27 0.57
C THR A 432 43.79 -43.56 0.72
N TYR A 433 44.90 -44.32 0.71
CA TYR A 433 46.23 -43.80 0.81
C TYR A 433 46.59 -42.88 -0.36
N VAL A 434 46.36 -43.29 -1.60
CA VAL A 434 46.57 -42.45 -2.79
C VAL A 434 45.70 -41.20 -2.77
N ASN A 435 44.41 -41.33 -2.38
CA ASN A 435 43.52 -40.18 -2.31
C ASN A 435 43.99 -39.11 -1.33
N GLU A 436 44.60 -39.49 -0.22
CA GLU A 436 45.16 -38.48 0.70
C GLU A 436 46.29 -37.69 0.11
N TYR A 437 47.19 -38.30 -0.63
CA TYR A 437 48.23 -37.60 -1.36
C TYR A 437 47.67 -36.66 -2.43
N ARG A 438 46.69 -37.13 -3.19
CA ARG A 438 45.98 -36.28 -4.20
C ARG A 438 45.28 -35.07 -3.55
N ILE A 439 44.67 -35.25 -2.39
CA ILE A 439 43.99 -34.16 -1.70
C ILE A 439 44.96 -33.19 -1.06
N ARG A 440 46.12 -33.65 -0.52
CA ARG A 440 47.16 -32.75 -0.06
C ARG A 440 47.75 -31.92 -1.20
N GLU A 441 47.96 -32.53 -2.36
CA GLU A 441 48.39 -31.82 -3.55
C GLU A 441 47.31 -30.81 -4.05
N ALA A 442 46.04 -31.15 -3.97
CA ALA A 442 44.95 -30.22 -4.23
C ALA A 442 45.02 -28.99 -3.31
N ALA A 443 45.17 -29.20 -2.00
CA ALA A 443 45.28 -28.15 -1.00
C ALA A 443 46.50 -27.26 -1.27
N ARG A 444 47.65 -27.84 -1.62
CA ARG A 444 48.87 -27.11 -1.98
C ARG A 444 48.69 -26.21 -3.22
N ARG A 445 48.03 -26.72 -4.27
CA ARG A 445 47.74 -25.96 -5.47
C ARG A 445 46.76 -24.83 -5.22
N LEU A 446 45.73 -25.05 -4.40
CA LEU A 446 44.77 -24.04 -4.04
C LEU A 446 45.32 -22.94 -3.12
N ALA A 447 46.35 -23.25 -2.34
CA ALA A 447 47.01 -22.30 -1.44
C ALA A 447 48.05 -21.39 -2.14
N ASP A 448 48.54 -21.78 -3.33
CA ASP A 448 49.57 -21.02 -4.08
C ASP A 448 49.09 -20.70 -5.53
N PRO A 449 48.19 -19.72 -5.66
CA PRO A 449 47.68 -19.33 -6.97
C PRO A 449 48.75 -18.64 -7.85
N GLN A 450 49.84 -18.14 -7.29
CA GLN A 450 50.91 -17.55 -8.06
C GLN A 450 51.69 -18.59 -8.86
N ARG A 451 51.87 -19.77 -8.27
CA ARG A 451 52.60 -20.87 -8.90
C ARG A 451 51.71 -21.76 -9.77
N TYR A 452 50.48 -22.01 -9.36
CA TYR A 452 49.59 -22.98 -10.02
C TYR A 452 48.38 -22.35 -10.74
N GLY A 453 48.25 -21.02 -10.69
CA GLY A 453 47.08 -20.30 -11.23
C GLY A 453 45.81 -20.51 -10.39
N ASN A 454 44.65 -20.10 -10.95
CA ASN A 454 43.33 -20.33 -10.34
C ASN A 454 42.60 -21.39 -11.18
N PRO A 455 42.90 -22.69 -11.04
CA PRO A 455 42.24 -23.70 -11.82
C PRO A 455 40.77 -23.83 -11.43
N THR A 456 39.92 -24.08 -12.39
CA THR A 456 38.53 -24.47 -12.09
C THR A 456 38.50 -25.80 -11.34
N MET A 457 37.43 -26.10 -10.60
CA MET A 457 37.30 -27.38 -9.91
C MET A 457 37.31 -28.57 -10.88
N ALA A 458 36.88 -28.36 -12.11
CA ALA A 458 36.96 -29.37 -13.18
C ALA A 458 38.39 -29.63 -13.59
N THR A 459 39.15 -28.56 -13.88
CA THR A 459 40.55 -28.64 -14.24
C THR A 459 41.39 -29.23 -13.11
N LEU A 460 41.14 -28.82 -11.87
CA LEU A 460 41.89 -29.35 -10.72
C LEU A 460 41.58 -30.85 -10.50
N ALA A 461 40.32 -31.29 -10.66
CA ALA A 461 39.99 -32.70 -10.57
C ALA A 461 40.66 -33.55 -11.64
N GLU A 462 40.66 -33.09 -12.88
CA GLU A 462 41.35 -33.74 -14.00
C GLU A 462 42.85 -33.84 -13.75
N GLN A 463 43.48 -32.73 -13.39
CA GLN A 463 44.93 -32.66 -13.09
C GLN A 463 45.38 -33.54 -11.93
N LEU A 464 44.48 -33.94 -11.05
CA LEU A 464 44.77 -34.80 -9.88
C LEU A 464 44.22 -36.23 -10.04
N GLY A 465 43.83 -36.61 -11.24
CA GLY A 465 43.41 -37.96 -11.56
C GLY A 465 42.02 -38.34 -10.97
N TYR A 466 41.13 -37.36 -10.76
CA TYR A 466 39.74 -37.62 -10.35
C TYR A 466 38.85 -37.67 -11.59
N LYS A 467 37.91 -38.63 -11.57
CA LYS A 467 36.93 -38.81 -12.66
C LYS A 467 35.88 -37.68 -12.74
N SER A 468 35.69 -36.91 -11.68
CA SER A 468 34.72 -35.80 -11.65
C SER A 468 35.07 -34.78 -10.56
N PRO A 469 34.66 -33.51 -10.74
CA PRO A 469 34.80 -32.45 -9.71
C PRO A 469 34.10 -32.81 -8.40
N THR A 470 32.99 -33.53 -8.49
CA THR A 470 32.20 -33.97 -7.34
C THR A 470 33.00 -34.93 -6.48
N SER A 471 33.72 -35.88 -7.09
CA SER A 471 34.56 -36.85 -6.39
C SER A 471 35.72 -36.19 -5.66
N LEU A 472 36.37 -35.18 -6.29
CA LEU A 472 37.40 -34.37 -5.64
C LEU A 472 36.79 -33.60 -4.44
N THR A 473 35.64 -32.91 -4.63
CA THR A 473 35.00 -32.12 -3.59
C THR A 473 34.62 -32.96 -2.38
N GLN A 474 34.07 -34.16 -2.59
CA GLN A 474 33.72 -35.09 -1.51
C GLN A 474 34.94 -35.59 -0.77
N ALA A 475 36.02 -35.98 -1.49
CA ALA A 475 37.24 -36.45 -0.88
C ALA A 475 37.94 -35.33 -0.08
N PHE A 476 37.97 -34.10 -0.63
CA PHE A 476 38.52 -32.95 0.03
C PHE A 476 37.75 -32.56 1.29
N LYS A 477 36.39 -32.53 1.22
CA LYS A 477 35.55 -32.25 2.39
C LYS A 477 35.71 -33.29 3.51
N ARG A 478 35.93 -34.54 3.14
CA ARG A 478 36.17 -35.62 4.13
C ARG A 478 37.45 -35.42 4.89
N ILE A 479 38.52 -34.91 4.25
CA ILE A 479 39.87 -34.75 4.85
C ILE A 479 40.01 -33.39 5.54
N PHE A 480 39.57 -32.30 4.91
CA PHE A 480 39.70 -30.93 5.42
C PHE A 480 38.44 -30.38 6.11
N GLY A 481 37.34 -31.10 6.15
CA GLY A 481 36.06 -30.65 6.75
C GLY A 481 35.30 -29.57 5.97
N MET A 482 35.89 -29.06 4.88
CA MET A 482 35.34 -27.99 4.05
C MET A 482 35.53 -28.26 2.55
N THR A 483 34.78 -27.53 1.72
CA THR A 483 34.92 -27.64 0.26
C THR A 483 36.24 -27.00 -0.25
N PRO A 484 36.78 -27.47 -1.40
CA PRO A 484 37.99 -26.85 -2.02
C PRO A 484 37.85 -25.35 -2.22
N ALA A 485 36.64 -24.87 -2.67
CA ALA A 485 36.38 -23.45 -2.87
C ALA A 485 36.41 -22.65 -1.55
N ALA A 486 35.83 -23.21 -0.47
CA ALA A 486 35.90 -22.59 0.85
C ALA A 486 37.34 -22.54 1.40
N TYR A 487 38.13 -23.60 1.18
CA TYR A 487 39.51 -23.67 1.57
C TYR A 487 40.35 -22.61 0.80
N GLN A 488 40.18 -22.54 -0.52
CA GLN A 488 40.88 -21.57 -1.38
C GLN A 488 40.60 -20.12 -0.96
N LYS A 489 39.31 -19.81 -0.70
CA LYS A 489 38.93 -18.49 -0.22
C LYS A 489 39.60 -18.16 1.12
N LEU A 490 39.58 -19.11 2.05
CA LEU A 490 40.11 -18.91 3.40
C LEU A 490 41.65 -18.70 3.44
N VAL A 491 42.40 -19.40 2.57
CA VAL A 491 43.86 -19.34 2.54
C VAL A 491 44.36 -18.15 1.73
N ASN A 492 43.59 -17.68 0.73
CA ASN A 492 43.99 -16.60 -0.17
C ASN A 492 43.38 -15.24 0.22
N GLU A 493 42.48 -15.15 1.22
CA GLU A 493 42.07 -13.86 1.76
C GLU A 493 43.22 -13.17 2.48
N PRO A 494 43.55 -11.90 2.16
CA PRO A 494 44.60 -11.17 2.85
C PRO A 494 44.30 -11.16 4.35
N HIS A 495 45.34 -11.37 5.16
CA HIS A 495 45.26 -11.12 6.60
C HIS A 495 44.99 -9.63 6.80
N ASP A 496 43.75 -9.23 6.97
CA ASP A 496 43.42 -7.94 7.55
C ASP A 496 43.88 -7.97 9.02
N ASN A 497 45.16 -7.62 9.19
CA ASN A 497 45.72 -7.28 10.49
C ASN A 497 45.19 -5.91 10.91
N ASN A 498 43.89 -5.79 11.17
CA ASN A 498 43.31 -4.68 11.92
C ASN A 498 42.28 -5.20 12.87
N GLN A 499 42.78 -5.33 14.13
CA GLN A 499 42.08 -5.50 15.41
C GLN A 499 41.55 -6.89 15.75
#